data_9965fd0be5b1c46aafbf3a8e8cc7408c
#
_entry.id   9965fd0be5b1c46aafbf3a8e8cc7408c
#
_cell.length_a   1.000
_cell.length_b   1.000
_cell.length_c   1.000
_cell.angle_alpha   90.00
_cell.angle_beta   90.00
_cell.angle_gamma   90.00
#
_symmetry.space_group_name_H-M   'P 1'
#
loop_
_entity.id
_entity.type
_entity.pdbx_description
1 polymer ?
#
loop_
_entity_poly.entity_id
_entity_poly.type
_entity_poly.pdbx_seq_one_letter_code
_entity_poly.pdbx_strand_id
1 'polypeptide(L)'
;MLFDKVLIANRGEIGCRIAETAKKVGLRTVAIFSEVDADAKHVSLCDEAHLIESSTPLESYLNQSEIIEIAIKTGAGAIHPGFGFLSENHEFARKVEKAGLIFVGPDYKAIEIMGAKDAAKKAMANAGIPIVPGYHGKIQTDEKLKKEAEAIGYPVLIKAVAGGGGKGMRLVEDPKNFLTLLASARNEAEKAFGNNKMLIEKYIVSPRHIEIQIFGDGHSYIHLSLIHI
;
A
#
# COMPACT_ATOMS: atom_id res chain seq x y z
N MET A 1 -27.41 -2.16 -10.36
CA MET A 1 -26.07 -2.43 -9.79
C MET A 1 -25.07 -2.46 -10.94
N LEU A 2 -23.85 -2.00 -10.73
CA LEU A 2 -22.79 -2.02 -11.77
C LEU A 2 -22.29 -3.45 -12.07
N PHE A 3 -22.44 -4.37 -11.10
CA PHE A 3 -22.10 -5.80 -11.21
C PHE A 3 -22.93 -6.58 -10.18
N ASP A 4 -23.07 -7.88 -10.40
CA ASP A 4 -23.84 -8.81 -9.55
C ASP A 4 -22.96 -9.87 -8.85
N LYS A 5 -21.67 -9.93 -9.22
CA LYS A 5 -20.71 -10.87 -8.66
C LYS A 5 -19.35 -10.22 -8.46
N VAL A 6 -18.70 -10.50 -7.33
CA VAL A 6 -17.38 -10.00 -6.95
C VAL A 6 -16.42 -11.15 -6.64
N LEU A 7 -15.22 -11.10 -7.21
CA LEU A 7 -14.12 -11.97 -6.80
C LEU A 7 -13.34 -11.30 -5.65
N ILE A 8 -13.09 -12.05 -4.59
CA ILE A 8 -12.34 -11.62 -3.42
C ILE A 8 -10.89 -12.08 -3.56
N ALA A 9 -9.99 -11.16 -3.93
CA ALA A 9 -8.57 -11.43 -4.12
C ALA A 9 -7.80 -11.32 -2.80
N ASN A 10 -8.24 -12.08 -1.80
CA ASN A 10 -7.65 -12.12 -0.47
C ASN A 10 -8.07 -13.40 0.27
N ARG A 11 -7.58 -13.57 1.49
CA ARG A 11 -7.81 -14.76 2.32
C ARG A 11 -8.17 -14.40 3.77
N GLY A 12 -8.47 -15.43 4.57
CA GLY A 12 -8.62 -15.31 6.02
C GLY A 12 -9.77 -14.40 6.45
N GLU A 13 -9.52 -13.62 7.50
CA GLU A 13 -10.54 -12.77 8.13
C GLU A 13 -11.11 -11.74 7.15
N ILE A 14 -10.27 -11.04 6.41
CA ILE A 14 -10.73 -10.02 5.47
C ILE A 14 -11.57 -10.61 4.32
N GLY A 15 -11.21 -11.81 3.86
CA GLY A 15 -12.02 -12.55 2.88
C GLY A 15 -13.42 -12.82 3.41
N CYS A 16 -13.53 -13.28 4.65
CA CYS A 16 -14.81 -13.51 5.32
C CYS A 16 -15.63 -12.22 5.45
N ARG A 17 -15.01 -11.13 5.93
CA ARG A 17 -15.70 -9.85 6.12
C ARG A 17 -16.25 -9.28 4.81
N ILE A 18 -15.47 -9.38 3.72
CA ILE A 18 -15.91 -8.93 2.40
C ILE A 18 -17.07 -9.80 1.92
N ALA A 19 -16.97 -11.13 2.03
CA ALA A 19 -18.01 -12.05 1.61
C ALA A 19 -19.34 -11.81 2.35
N GLU A 20 -19.31 -11.63 3.66
CA GLU A 20 -20.48 -11.32 4.47
C GLU A 20 -21.13 -9.99 4.05
N THR A 21 -20.33 -8.96 3.78
CA THR A 21 -20.86 -7.65 3.34
C THR A 21 -21.41 -7.73 1.92
N ALA A 22 -20.72 -8.39 1.00
CA ALA A 22 -21.20 -8.61 -0.37
C ALA A 22 -22.58 -9.31 -0.39
N LYS A 23 -22.74 -10.36 0.40
CA LYS A 23 -24.03 -11.06 0.55
C LYS A 23 -25.14 -10.17 1.10
N LYS A 24 -24.83 -9.35 2.10
CA LYS A 24 -25.83 -8.39 2.65
C LYS A 24 -26.35 -7.38 1.63
N VAL A 25 -25.52 -7.02 0.65
CA VAL A 25 -25.93 -6.10 -0.44
C VAL A 25 -26.39 -6.85 -1.70
N GLY A 26 -26.55 -8.16 -1.63
CA GLY A 26 -27.11 -8.98 -2.70
C GLY A 26 -26.14 -9.37 -3.82
N LEU A 27 -24.83 -9.30 -3.57
CA LEU A 27 -23.80 -9.74 -4.52
C LEU A 27 -23.44 -11.21 -4.30
N ARG A 28 -23.23 -11.94 -5.39
CA ARG A 28 -22.57 -13.25 -5.36
C ARG A 28 -21.07 -13.09 -5.17
N THR A 29 -20.43 -14.08 -4.58
CA THR A 29 -19.04 -14.02 -4.15
C THR A 29 -18.21 -15.17 -4.70
N VAL A 30 -17.01 -14.87 -5.18
CA VAL A 30 -16.04 -15.85 -5.62
C VAL A 30 -14.79 -15.73 -4.73
N ALA A 31 -14.41 -16.82 -4.05
CA ALA A 31 -13.15 -16.91 -3.35
C ALA A 31 -12.05 -17.47 -4.25
N ILE A 32 -10.83 -17.07 -3.98
CA ILE A 32 -9.62 -17.76 -4.42
C ILE A 32 -8.91 -18.36 -3.21
N PHE A 33 -8.22 -19.47 -3.39
CA PHE A 33 -7.47 -20.09 -2.30
C PHE A 33 -6.27 -20.89 -2.81
N SER A 34 -5.22 -20.99 -1.99
CA SER A 34 -4.11 -21.91 -2.18
C SER A 34 -4.42 -23.25 -1.49
N GLU A 35 -3.72 -24.32 -1.83
CA GLU A 35 -3.94 -25.65 -1.24
C GLU A 35 -3.96 -25.63 0.30
N VAL A 36 -3.08 -24.87 0.93
CA VAL A 36 -3.02 -24.75 2.41
C VAL A 36 -4.24 -24.05 3.02
N ASP A 37 -5.01 -23.35 2.23
CA ASP A 37 -6.22 -22.63 2.65
C ASP A 37 -7.52 -23.32 2.22
N ALA A 38 -7.48 -24.56 1.69
CA ALA A 38 -8.65 -25.25 1.15
C ALA A 38 -9.81 -25.35 2.16
N ASP A 39 -9.50 -25.54 3.44
CA ASP A 39 -10.48 -25.63 4.52
C ASP A 39 -10.73 -24.30 5.25
N ALA A 40 -10.19 -23.18 4.71
CA ALA A 40 -10.33 -21.89 5.35
C ALA A 40 -11.76 -21.35 5.25
N LYS A 41 -12.21 -20.67 6.32
CA LYS A 41 -13.59 -20.17 6.44
C LYS A 41 -14.04 -19.30 5.26
N HIS A 42 -13.16 -18.46 4.69
CA HIS A 42 -13.51 -17.62 3.55
C HIS A 42 -13.89 -18.41 2.29
N VAL A 43 -13.32 -19.63 2.12
CA VAL A 43 -13.63 -20.54 1.01
C VAL A 43 -15.06 -21.05 1.13
N SER A 44 -15.44 -21.55 2.31
CA SER A 44 -16.78 -22.08 2.56
C SER A 44 -17.87 -20.99 2.65
N LEU A 45 -17.50 -19.75 2.93
CA LEU A 45 -18.45 -18.62 2.99
C LEU A 45 -18.82 -18.06 1.63
N CYS A 46 -17.99 -18.21 0.61
CA CYS A 46 -18.29 -17.71 -0.73
C CYS A 46 -19.22 -18.64 -1.50
N ASP A 47 -19.88 -18.13 -2.53
CA ASP A 47 -20.80 -18.91 -3.37
C ASP A 47 -20.04 -19.82 -4.33
N GLU A 48 -18.84 -19.41 -4.74
CA GLU A 48 -17.92 -20.16 -5.58
C GLU A 48 -16.50 -20.02 -5.01
N ALA A 49 -15.65 -21.03 -5.20
CA ALA A 49 -14.26 -21.00 -4.77
C ALA A 49 -13.36 -21.65 -5.82
N HIS A 50 -12.20 -21.04 -6.08
CA HIS A 50 -11.26 -21.48 -7.09
C HIS A 50 -9.85 -21.65 -6.49
N LEU A 51 -9.29 -22.83 -6.68
CA LEU A 51 -7.90 -23.12 -6.31
C LEU A 51 -6.97 -22.38 -7.27
N ILE A 52 -5.97 -21.69 -6.70
CA ILE A 52 -4.77 -21.28 -7.42
C ILE A 52 -3.67 -22.27 -7.05
N GLU A 53 -3.22 -23.04 -8.02
CA GLU A 53 -2.24 -24.10 -7.83
C GLU A 53 -0.88 -23.52 -7.42
N SER A 54 -0.67 -23.35 -6.12
CA SER A 54 0.60 -22.92 -5.57
C SER A 54 0.66 -23.17 -4.07
N SER A 55 1.84 -23.55 -3.60
CA SER A 55 2.10 -23.83 -2.18
C SER A 55 2.42 -22.56 -1.38
N THR A 56 2.74 -21.45 -2.02
CA THR A 56 3.11 -20.22 -1.35
C THR A 56 2.14 -19.06 -1.64
N PRO A 57 1.84 -18.20 -0.65
CA PRO A 57 1.00 -17.02 -0.87
C PRO A 57 1.55 -16.07 -1.94
N LEU A 58 2.87 -16.04 -2.15
CA LEU A 58 3.50 -15.23 -3.17
C LEU A 58 3.13 -15.68 -4.57
N GLU A 59 3.09 -16.97 -4.80
CA GLU A 59 2.75 -17.56 -6.10
C GLU A 59 1.25 -17.63 -6.35
N SER A 60 0.42 -17.70 -5.30
CA SER A 60 -1.04 -17.77 -5.39
C SER A 60 -1.70 -16.39 -5.34
N TYR A 61 -1.75 -15.78 -4.15
CA TYR A 61 -2.49 -14.52 -3.93
C TYR A 61 -1.86 -13.27 -4.58
N LEU A 62 -0.63 -13.38 -5.12
CA LEU A 62 0.04 -12.34 -5.91
C LEU A 62 0.06 -12.65 -7.41
N ASN A 63 -0.53 -13.77 -7.86
CA ASN A 63 -0.64 -14.14 -9.27
C ASN A 63 -1.74 -13.32 -9.96
N GLN A 64 -1.36 -12.11 -10.39
CA GLN A 64 -2.29 -11.14 -10.99
C GLN A 64 -3.05 -11.70 -12.20
N SER A 65 -2.37 -12.45 -13.07
CA SER A 65 -2.94 -12.97 -14.31
C SER A 65 -4.03 -14.00 -14.04
N GLU A 66 -3.74 -14.97 -13.18
CA GLU A 66 -4.66 -16.05 -12.84
C GLU A 66 -5.88 -15.52 -12.08
N ILE A 67 -5.68 -14.56 -11.17
CA ILE A 67 -6.80 -13.90 -10.46
C ILE A 67 -7.76 -13.23 -11.44
N ILE A 68 -7.24 -12.52 -12.45
CA ILE A 68 -8.06 -11.86 -13.48
C ILE A 68 -8.76 -12.91 -14.36
N GLU A 69 -8.07 -13.98 -14.74
CA GLU A 69 -8.65 -15.07 -15.52
C GLU A 69 -9.80 -15.77 -14.79
N ILE A 70 -9.62 -16.04 -13.49
CA ILE A 70 -10.70 -16.60 -12.65
C ILE A 70 -11.88 -15.64 -12.58
N ALA A 71 -11.67 -14.34 -12.43
CA ALA A 71 -12.73 -13.35 -12.41
C ALA A 71 -13.54 -13.36 -13.73
N ILE A 72 -12.86 -13.38 -14.87
CA ILE A 72 -13.49 -13.45 -16.18
C ILE A 72 -14.26 -14.78 -16.36
N LYS A 73 -13.61 -15.91 -16.03
CA LYS A 73 -14.19 -17.25 -16.17
C LYS A 73 -15.45 -17.45 -15.33
N THR A 74 -15.48 -16.89 -14.14
CA THR A 74 -16.63 -16.96 -13.22
C THR A 74 -17.71 -15.93 -13.52
N GLY A 75 -17.46 -14.98 -14.42
CA GLY A 75 -18.36 -13.86 -14.71
C GLY A 75 -18.43 -12.85 -13.58
N ALA A 76 -17.41 -12.75 -12.74
CA ALA A 76 -17.33 -11.67 -11.76
C ALA A 76 -17.12 -10.32 -12.49
N GLY A 77 -17.92 -9.32 -12.17
CA GLY A 77 -17.78 -7.98 -12.75
C GLY A 77 -16.81 -7.09 -12.00
N ALA A 78 -16.38 -7.51 -10.81
CA ALA A 78 -15.46 -6.75 -9.97
C ALA A 78 -14.49 -7.65 -9.22
N ILE A 79 -13.32 -7.09 -8.85
CA ILE A 79 -12.34 -7.72 -7.97
C ILE A 79 -12.14 -6.83 -6.73
N HIS A 80 -12.34 -7.42 -5.55
CA HIS A 80 -12.05 -6.77 -4.27
C HIS A 80 -10.73 -7.30 -3.69
N PRO A 81 -9.68 -6.46 -3.60
CA PRO A 81 -8.36 -6.91 -3.17
C PRO A 81 -8.23 -7.05 -1.64
N GLY A 82 -9.19 -6.55 -0.85
CA GLY A 82 -9.07 -6.45 0.59
C GLY A 82 -7.99 -5.47 1.03
N PHE A 83 -7.15 -5.88 1.97
CA PHE A 83 -5.93 -5.15 2.37
C PHE A 83 -4.70 -6.06 2.25
N GLY A 84 -3.50 -5.47 2.14
CA GLY A 84 -2.27 -6.22 1.85
C GLY A 84 -2.28 -6.83 0.45
N PHE A 85 -1.45 -7.82 0.18
CA PHE A 85 -1.30 -8.46 -1.13
C PHE A 85 -1.31 -7.46 -2.31
N LEU A 86 -2.35 -7.49 -3.13
CA LEU A 86 -2.47 -6.67 -4.33
C LEU A 86 -3.26 -5.36 -4.14
N SER A 87 -3.71 -5.06 -2.90
CA SER A 87 -4.55 -3.88 -2.65
C SER A 87 -3.89 -2.54 -2.98
N GLU A 88 -2.57 -2.46 -2.83
CA GLU A 88 -1.77 -1.27 -3.12
C GLU A 88 -0.93 -1.42 -4.41
N ASN A 89 -1.24 -2.42 -5.22
CA ASN A 89 -0.53 -2.67 -6.47
C ASN A 89 -1.22 -1.96 -7.65
N HIS A 90 -0.68 -0.82 -8.06
CA HIS A 90 -1.23 -0.01 -9.16
C HIS A 90 -1.24 -0.76 -10.51
N GLU A 91 -0.26 -1.63 -10.77
CA GLU A 91 -0.21 -2.44 -11.99
C GLU A 91 -1.34 -3.47 -12.02
N PHE A 92 -1.67 -4.07 -10.88
CA PHE A 92 -2.81 -4.97 -10.78
C PHE A 92 -4.13 -4.23 -11.01
N ALA A 93 -4.35 -3.10 -10.34
CA ALA A 93 -5.55 -2.28 -10.55
C ALA A 93 -5.69 -1.90 -12.03
N ARG A 94 -4.62 -1.47 -12.69
CA ARG A 94 -4.60 -1.14 -14.11
C ARG A 94 -4.94 -2.34 -15.00
N LYS A 95 -4.43 -3.55 -14.68
CA LYS A 95 -4.73 -4.77 -15.43
C LYS A 95 -6.20 -5.18 -15.27
N VAL A 96 -6.75 -5.05 -14.07
CA VAL A 96 -8.17 -5.32 -13.79
C VAL A 96 -9.06 -4.42 -14.65
N GLU A 97 -8.80 -3.10 -14.65
CA GLU A 97 -9.55 -2.15 -15.47
C GLU A 97 -9.40 -2.43 -16.97
N LYS A 98 -8.20 -2.77 -17.46
CA LYS A 98 -7.96 -3.14 -18.86
C LYS A 98 -8.69 -4.41 -19.28
N ALA A 99 -8.95 -5.31 -18.35
CA ALA A 99 -9.75 -6.51 -18.57
C ALA A 99 -11.27 -6.24 -18.60
N GLY A 100 -11.70 -4.98 -18.45
CA GLY A 100 -13.11 -4.60 -18.39
C GLY A 100 -13.78 -4.89 -17.05
N LEU A 101 -12.99 -5.16 -16.01
CA LEU A 101 -13.48 -5.44 -14.66
C LEU A 101 -13.33 -4.19 -13.77
N ILE A 102 -14.14 -4.12 -12.72
CA ILE A 102 -14.07 -3.06 -11.73
C ILE A 102 -13.08 -3.46 -10.63
N PHE A 103 -12.05 -2.64 -10.40
CA PHE A 103 -11.21 -2.75 -9.22
C PHE A 103 -11.93 -2.05 -8.05
N VAL A 104 -12.24 -2.81 -6.98
CA VAL A 104 -12.91 -2.24 -5.80
C VAL A 104 -11.85 -1.57 -4.92
N GLY A 105 -11.58 -0.32 -5.22
CA GLY A 105 -10.54 0.48 -4.60
C GLY A 105 -10.34 1.81 -5.33
N PRO A 106 -9.28 2.55 -4.97
CA PRO A 106 -8.92 3.77 -5.67
C PRO A 106 -8.50 3.52 -7.13
N ASP A 107 -8.59 4.53 -7.97
CA ASP A 107 -8.01 4.55 -9.32
C ASP A 107 -6.51 4.19 -9.29
N TYR A 108 -6.05 3.42 -10.29
CA TYR A 108 -4.66 2.93 -10.31
C TYR A 108 -3.61 4.06 -10.27
N LYS A 109 -3.94 5.25 -10.83
CA LYS A 109 -3.04 6.43 -10.78
C LYS A 109 -2.94 7.01 -9.36
N ALA A 110 -4.06 6.99 -8.62
CA ALA A 110 -4.05 7.39 -7.21
C ALA A 110 -3.21 6.43 -6.37
N ILE A 111 -3.34 5.11 -6.61
CA ILE A 111 -2.50 4.10 -5.94
C ILE A 111 -1.02 4.32 -6.29
N GLU A 112 -0.69 4.56 -7.56
CA GLU A 112 0.68 4.80 -8.02
C GLU A 112 1.30 6.03 -7.35
N ILE A 113 0.58 7.17 -7.35
CA ILE A 113 1.06 8.41 -6.76
C ILE A 113 1.22 8.27 -5.23
N MET A 114 0.22 7.70 -4.57
CA MET A 114 0.22 7.59 -3.10
C MET A 114 1.13 6.47 -2.59
N GLY A 115 1.41 5.46 -3.39
CA GLY A 115 2.36 4.39 -3.08
C GLY A 115 3.82 4.83 -3.12
N ALA A 116 4.14 5.90 -3.86
CA ALA A 116 5.49 6.47 -3.94
C ALA A 116 5.60 7.66 -2.97
N LYS A 117 6.33 7.50 -1.86
CA LYS A 117 6.44 8.50 -0.77
C LYS A 117 6.83 9.90 -1.23
N ASP A 118 7.75 10.01 -2.19
CA ASP A 118 8.20 11.27 -2.76
C ASP A 118 7.14 11.90 -3.68
N ALA A 119 6.49 11.09 -4.50
CA ALA A 119 5.40 11.55 -5.37
C ALA A 119 4.17 12.00 -4.56
N ALA A 120 3.79 11.23 -3.54
CA ALA A 120 2.70 11.56 -2.64
C ALA A 120 2.94 12.89 -1.92
N LYS A 121 4.11 13.08 -1.33
CA LYS A 121 4.47 14.34 -0.68
C LYS A 121 4.45 15.53 -1.63
N LYS A 122 4.99 15.36 -2.84
CA LYS A 122 4.96 16.41 -3.86
C LYS A 122 3.53 16.77 -4.27
N ALA A 123 2.68 15.77 -4.46
CA ALA A 123 1.27 15.97 -4.79
C ALA A 123 0.55 16.73 -3.67
N MET A 124 0.75 16.34 -2.40
CA MET A 124 0.15 17.01 -1.24
C MET A 124 0.66 18.44 -1.08
N ALA A 125 1.96 18.67 -1.22
CA ALA A 125 2.53 20.02 -1.17
C ALA A 125 1.96 20.94 -2.27
N ASN A 126 1.83 20.44 -3.49
CA ASN A 126 1.25 21.19 -4.61
C ASN A 126 -0.24 21.51 -4.38
N ALA A 127 -0.94 20.67 -3.63
CA ALA A 127 -2.33 20.90 -3.22
C ALA A 127 -2.46 21.83 -1.98
N GLY A 128 -1.35 22.37 -1.46
CA GLY A 128 -1.34 23.23 -0.27
C GLY A 128 -1.60 22.49 1.04
N ILE A 129 -1.50 21.16 1.06
CA ILE A 129 -1.71 20.35 2.24
C ILE A 129 -0.41 20.35 3.05
N PRO A 130 -0.45 20.61 4.38
CA PRO A 130 0.72 20.53 5.23
C PRO A 130 1.36 19.14 5.19
N ILE A 131 2.65 19.09 4.96
CA ILE A 131 3.45 17.86 4.98
C ILE A 131 4.53 17.97 6.05
N VAL A 132 5.00 16.82 6.53
CA VAL A 132 6.18 16.78 7.40
C VAL A 132 7.38 17.36 6.62
N PRO A 133 8.05 18.41 7.12
CA PRO A 133 9.21 19.00 6.47
C PRO A 133 10.28 17.93 6.20
N GLY A 134 10.85 17.94 5.00
CA GLY A 134 11.83 16.93 4.64
C GLY A 134 12.49 17.19 3.30
N TYR A 135 13.58 16.46 3.06
CA TYR A 135 14.30 16.46 1.79
C TYR A 135 14.18 15.11 1.09
N HIS A 136 13.67 15.15 -0.14
CA HIS A 136 13.45 13.98 -1.01
C HIS A 136 14.12 14.19 -2.39
N GLY A 137 15.17 15.01 -2.42
CA GLY A 137 15.82 15.42 -3.66
C GLY A 137 16.73 14.36 -4.27
N LYS A 138 17.07 14.56 -5.55
CA LYS A 138 17.95 13.66 -6.30
C LYS A 138 19.42 13.77 -5.89
N ILE A 139 19.83 14.89 -5.30
CA ILE A 139 21.22 15.12 -4.88
C ILE A 139 21.45 14.41 -3.55
N GLN A 140 22.32 13.42 -3.55
CA GLN A 140 22.52 12.49 -2.42
C GLN A 140 23.91 12.62 -1.79
N THR A 141 24.63 13.74 -2.03
CA THR A 141 25.93 13.97 -1.36
C THR A 141 25.74 14.21 0.13
N ASP A 142 26.75 13.86 0.92
CA ASP A 142 26.71 13.99 2.37
C ASP A 142 26.54 15.44 2.82
N GLU A 143 27.21 16.37 2.13
CA GLU A 143 27.12 17.81 2.38
C GLU A 143 25.72 18.34 2.12
N LYS A 144 25.09 17.88 1.02
CA LYS A 144 23.72 18.30 0.68
C LYS A 144 22.72 17.80 1.72
N LEU A 145 22.78 16.51 2.07
CA LEU A 145 21.89 15.93 3.05
C LEU A 145 22.07 16.55 4.44
N LYS A 146 23.30 16.83 4.85
CA LYS A 146 23.59 17.54 6.10
C LYS A 146 23.00 18.95 6.10
N LYS A 147 23.23 19.72 5.04
CA LYS A 147 22.67 21.07 4.89
C LYS A 147 21.13 21.08 4.95
N GLU A 148 20.49 20.10 4.33
CA GLU A 148 19.04 19.97 4.39
C GLU A 148 18.54 19.59 5.80
N ALA A 149 19.25 18.68 6.49
CA ALA A 149 18.92 18.36 7.88
C ALA A 149 19.04 19.58 8.81
N GLU A 150 20.07 20.42 8.61
CA GLU A 150 20.24 21.69 9.34
C GLU A 150 19.09 22.66 9.04
N ALA A 151 18.68 22.77 7.78
CA ALA A 151 17.56 23.64 7.37
C ALA A 151 16.20 23.16 7.93
N ILE A 152 15.97 21.84 8.01
CA ILE A 152 14.77 21.23 8.61
C ILE A 152 14.78 21.45 10.13
N GLY A 153 15.96 21.48 10.75
CA GLY A 153 16.16 21.58 12.20
C GLY A 153 16.02 20.23 12.89
N TYR A 154 16.97 19.95 13.79
CA TYR A 154 16.99 18.71 14.58
C TYR A 154 15.87 18.68 15.64
N PRO A 155 15.40 17.50 16.09
CA PRO A 155 15.81 16.18 15.61
C PRO A 155 15.25 15.88 14.20
N VAL A 156 16.01 15.09 13.43
CA VAL A 156 15.62 14.61 12.11
C VAL A 156 15.68 13.09 12.03
N LEU A 157 14.91 12.52 11.12
CA LEU A 157 14.90 11.10 10.83
C LEU A 157 15.47 10.85 9.44
N ILE A 158 16.58 10.11 9.37
CA ILE A 158 17.13 9.57 8.12
C ILE A 158 16.36 8.30 7.79
N LYS A 159 15.90 8.14 6.54
CA LYS A 159 15.17 6.95 6.07
C LYS A 159 15.67 6.50 4.71
N ALA A 160 15.72 5.20 4.47
CA ALA A 160 15.92 4.66 3.14
C ALA A 160 14.73 5.00 2.23
N VAL A 161 15.00 5.41 1.00
CA VAL A 161 13.96 5.62 -0.03
C VAL A 161 13.29 4.32 -0.41
N ALA A 162 14.10 3.25 -0.57
CA ALA A 162 13.63 1.91 -0.84
C ALA A 162 13.38 1.16 0.47
N GLY A 163 12.30 0.37 0.53
CA GLY A 163 12.03 -0.54 1.64
C GLY A 163 11.06 -0.02 2.70
N GLY A 164 10.82 -0.88 3.69
CA GLY A 164 9.89 -0.68 4.80
C GLY A 164 10.38 -1.40 6.07
N GLY A 165 9.51 -1.49 7.09
CA GLY A 165 9.83 -2.23 8.31
C GLY A 165 10.91 -1.60 9.19
N GLY A 166 11.21 -0.31 9.03
CA GLY A 166 12.18 0.41 9.87
C GLY A 166 13.65 0.18 9.52
N LYS A 167 13.98 -0.67 8.55
CA LYS A 167 15.37 -0.86 8.10
C LYS A 167 15.89 0.39 7.38
N GLY A 168 17.15 0.76 7.63
CA GLY A 168 17.74 1.98 7.09
C GLY A 168 17.17 3.26 7.69
N MET A 169 16.65 3.21 8.92
CA MET A 169 16.16 4.38 9.66
C MET A 169 17.09 4.74 10.82
N ARG A 170 17.40 6.04 10.95
CA ARG A 170 18.21 6.58 12.07
C ARG A 170 17.62 7.91 12.53
N LEU A 171 17.35 7.99 13.84
CA LEU A 171 17.05 9.26 14.51
C LEU A 171 18.37 10.01 14.79
N VAL A 172 18.40 11.27 14.40
CA VAL A 172 19.53 12.16 14.65
C VAL A 172 19.05 13.32 15.51
N GLU A 173 19.48 13.33 16.75
CA GLU A 173 19.17 14.40 17.71
C GLU A 173 20.30 15.45 17.73
N ASP A 174 21.57 14.99 17.73
CA ASP A 174 22.74 15.87 17.71
C ASP A 174 23.32 15.96 16.28
N PRO A 175 23.43 17.17 15.71
CA PRO A 175 24.04 17.43 14.40
C PRO A 175 25.43 16.79 14.20
N LYS A 176 26.21 16.66 15.28
CA LYS A 176 27.56 16.05 15.24
C LYS A 176 27.53 14.60 14.79
N ASN A 177 26.45 13.88 15.07
CA ASN A 177 26.30 12.47 14.76
C ASN A 177 25.71 12.21 13.36
N PHE A 178 25.30 13.26 12.64
CA PHE A 178 24.57 13.12 11.38
C PHE A 178 25.30 12.26 10.35
N LEU A 179 26.56 12.56 10.05
CA LEU A 179 27.32 11.83 9.02
C LEU A 179 27.56 10.36 9.38
N THR A 180 27.85 10.08 10.65
CA THR A 180 28.04 8.70 11.13
C THR A 180 26.74 7.89 11.00
N LEU A 181 25.62 8.48 11.40
CA LEU A 181 24.30 7.82 11.32
C LEU A 181 23.83 7.69 9.88
N LEU A 182 24.14 8.67 9.01
CA LEU A 182 23.85 8.61 7.57
C LEU A 182 24.61 7.45 6.92
N ALA A 183 25.90 7.31 7.18
CA ALA A 183 26.71 6.22 6.64
C ALA A 183 26.18 4.84 7.11
N SER A 184 25.80 4.73 8.39
CA SER A 184 25.19 3.52 8.94
C SER A 184 23.87 3.17 8.26
N ALA A 185 22.98 4.15 8.07
CA ALA A 185 21.69 3.95 7.40
C ALA A 185 21.85 3.52 5.93
N ARG A 186 22.79 4.15 5.20
CA ARG A 186 23.12 3.78 3.81
C ARG A 186 23.61 2.35 3.67
N ASN A 187 24.56 1.96 4.53
CA ASN A 187 25.10 0.59 4.52
C ASN A 187 24.03 -0.46 4.78
N GLU A 188 23.10 -0.19 5.70
CA GLU A 188 22.00 -1.09 5.97
C GLU A 188 21.02 -1.16 4.78
N ALA A 189 20.67 -0.01 4.19
CA ALA A 189 19.77 0.07 3.07
C ALA A 189 20.35 -0.60 1.81
N GLU A 190 21.64 -0.41 1.54
CA GLU A 190 22.34 -1.07 0.42
C GLU A 190 22.29 -2.59 0.57
N LYS A 191 22.60 -3.10 1.76
CA LYS A 191 22.57 -4.55 2.04
C LYS A 191 21.16 -5.15 1.98
N ALA A 192 20.17 -4.41 2.45
CA ALA A 192 18.79 -4.92 2.55
C ALA A 192 17.98 -4.76 1.26
N PHE A 193 18.26 -3.72 0.48
CA PHE A 193 17.40 -3.30 -0.63
C PHE A 193 18.15 -3.03 -1.93
N GLY A 194 19.50 -3.10 -1.96
CA GLY A 194 20.32 -2.74 -3.11
C GLY A 194 20.20 -1.26 -3.52
N ASN A 195 19.83 -0.39 -2.58
CA ASN A 195 19.63 1.03 -2.82
C ASN A 195 19.97 1.84 -1.58
N ASN A 196 20.97 2.72 -1.70
CA ASN A 196 21.48 3.55 -0.60
C ASN A 196 20.98 5.00 -0.60
N LYS A 197 19.97 5.31 -1.42
CA LYS A 197 19.35 6.65 -1.41
C LYS A 197 18.59 6.88 -0.12
N MET A 198 18.85 8.06 0.48
CA MET A 198 18.25 8.48 1.74
C MET A 198 17.31 9.67 1.54
N LEU A 199 16.31 9.74 2.38
CA LEU A 199 15.50 10.93 2.61
C LEU A 199 15.70 11.39 4.05
N ILE A 200 15.53 12.70 4.27
CA ILE A 200 15.62 13.31 5.60
C ILE A 200 14.26 13.91 5.92
N GLU A 201 13.75 13.64 7.11
CA GLU A 201 12.46 14.20 7.55
C GLU A 201 12.58 14.77 8.96
N LYS A 202 11.79 15.81 9.24
CA LYS A 202 11.62 16.26 10.61
C LYS A 202 11.12 15.11 11.49
N TYR A 203 11.77 14.87 12.61
CA TYR A 203 11.24 13.95 13.60
C TYR A 203 10.20 14.67 14.46
N ILE A 204 9.01 14.12 14.53
CA ILE A 204 7.91 14.64 15.35
C ILE A 204 7.96 13.93 16.70
N VAL A 205 8.19 14.69 17.75
CA VAL A 205 8.22 14.17 19.13
C VAL A 205 6.78 13.95 19.60
N SER A 206 6.52 12.77 20.15
CA SER A 206 5.18 12.39 20.66
C SER A 206 4.05 12.64 19.65
N PRO A 207 4.12 12.08 18.45
CA PRO A 207 3.09 12.29 17.43
C PRO A 207 1.78 11.64 17.85
N ARG A 208 0.67 12.20 17.38
CA ARG A 208 -0.62 11.50 17.35
C ARG A 208 -0.80 10.92 15.95
N HIS A 209 -1.08 9.63 15.87
CA HIS A 209 -1.46 9.00 14.61
C HIS A 209 -2.96 9.18 14.41
N ILE A 210 -3.33 9.87 13.33
CA ILE A 210 -4.73 10.17 13.01
C ILE A 210 -4.95 9.73 11.56
N GLU A 211 -5.95 8.89 11.35
CA GLU A 211 -6.38 8.44 10.03
C GLU A 211 -7.80 8.93 9.73
N ILE A 212 -8.07 9.26 8.49
CA ILE A 212 -9.39 9.62 8.00
C ILE A 212 -9.77 8.63 6.91
N GLN A 213 -10.83 7.86 7.15
CA GLN A 213 -11.37 6.95 6.13
C GLN A 213 -12.16 7.75 5.09
N ILE A 214 -11.77 7.60 3.83
CA ILE A 214 -12.40 8.29 2.70
C ILE A 214 -13.03 7.26 1.77
N PHE A 215 -14.21 7.59 1.24
CA PHE A 215 -14.86 6.87 0.14
C PHE A 215 -15.15 7.84 -0.99
N GLY A 216 -15.05 7.34 -2.23
CA GLY A 216 -15.37 8.12 -3.42
C GLY A 216 -15.96 7.23 -4.52
N ASP A 217 -16.78 7.84 -5.37
CA ASP A 217 -17.39 7.20 -6.54
C ASP A 217 -16.88 7.78 -7.87
N GLY A 218 -15.80 8.60 -7.80
CA GLY A 218 -15.24 9.33 -8.93
C GLY A 218 -15.90 10.70 -9.19
N HIS A 219 -17.03 10.99 -8.56
CA HIS A 219 -17.75 12.26 -8.68
C HIS A 219 -17.84 13.01 -7.36
N SER A 220 -18.03 12.28 -6.28
CA SER A 220 -18.11 12.81 -4.91
C SER A 220 -17.23 12.01 -3.96
N TYR A 221 -16.88 12.65 -2.84
CA TYR A 221 -16.06 12.05 -1.79
C TYR A 221 -16.69 12.32 -0.45
N ILE A 222 -16.72 11.30 0.40
CA ILE A 222 -17.16 11.41 1.79
C ILE A 222 -16.07 10.92 2.73
N HIS A 223 -16.01 11.48 3.91
CA HIS A 223 -15.19 10.96 5.00
C HIS A 223 -16.10 10.37 6.09
N LEU A 224 -15.69 9.27 6.70
CA LEU A 224 -16.51 8.63 7.74
C LEU A 224 -16.18 9.18 9.12
N SER A 225 -14.94 9.07 9.56
CA SER A 225 -14.52 9.58 10.86
C SER A 225 -13.01 9.67 10.97
N LEU A 226 -12.55 10.32 12.04
CA LEU A 226 -11.17 10.26 12.48
C LEU A 226 -10.95 8.98 13.29
N ILE A 227 -9.93 8.22 12.91
CA ILE A 227 -9.45 7.08 13.68
C ILE A 227 -8.20 7.54 14.42
N HIS A 228 -8.21 7.40 15.75
CA HIS A 228 -7.05 7.65 16.61
C HIS A 228 -6.41 6.31 16.93
N ILE A 229 -5.14 6.16 16.58
CA ILE A 229 -4.34 4.97 16.82
C ILE A 229 -3.23 5.29 17.84
#